data_7d91eb82a7cdedaf6d6810ea8663b17a
#
_entry.id   7d91eb82a7cdedaf6d6810ea8663b17a
#
_cell.length_a   1.000
_cell.length_b   1.000
_cell.length_c   1.000
_cell.angle_alpha   90.00
_cell.angle_beta   90.00
_cell.angle_gamma   90.00
#
_symmetry.space_group_name_H-M   'P 1'
#
loop_
_entity.id
_entity.type
_entity.pdbx_description
1 polymer ?
#
loop_
_entity_poly.entity_id
_entity_poly.type
_entity_poly.pdbx_seq_one_letter_code
_entity_poly.pdbx_strand_id
1 'polypeptide(L)'
;MNKIKTEYCTIKSHWGIRQVRYLTCGSGPLIFLLHQSPKSADEYRPLIEQWSNDFTIIAPDTPGYGDSDPLNTDEVTIEKIAQATIELADALGINKFGLYGFHTGAIISIAIGYSYPNRVKAMACNGVLVLSDDELKNIRDNYLPAYHPKWDGSHLAWLWSRMREQLIFFPWHQRTEESRIQFDISSPEVLQENAVEVMRAGDAYRQAYGAAFEYRLEQFVPELTVPALITAGESDPLCKCLDQLTPSDSVRIHPSKTHEEALEKAREILLNHPADSSFKLETDTREDDAFTKTIFHSMHGDIKIEKNSKTTSQPLLCIHPPGGSSKTIRFLTESIDKDIPIVSIDLPGHGESSKEPIQKNPLNTHTDVISEIVQKNGLNQLTILGMQASCSSVMHTAKMITGSLNKIILIEPWILSEKQISNFIELGLPEIKPEWSGGHLQQYWHMVRDSKLFWPWYNRSISGIIEGSPNLDEKQLDIEVTELIRSDLSWRETTSDLLHYPIRDSLSEIELPIIICGRSSHPLEKVYMNIEQKLENISYFTLDHNPVNWASKISKLI
;
A
#
# COMPACT_ATOMS: atom_id res chain seq x y z
N MET A 1 -5.27 -1.77 -25.00
CA MET A 1 -4.25 -1.16 -24.11
C MET A 1 -3.57 -2.25 -23.32
N ASN A 2 -2.28 -2.20 -23.17
CA ASN A 2 -1.56 -3.13 -22.29
C ASN A 2 -1.99 -2.84 -20.85
N LYS A 3 -2.39 -3.89 -20.09
CA LYS A 3 -2.80 -3.72 -18.69
C LYS A 3 -1.56 -3.53 -17.82
N ILE A 4 -1.56 -2.51 -16.97
CA ILE A 4 -0.53 -2.33 -15.93
C ILE A 4 -0.70 -3.46 -14.92
N LYS A 5 0.39 -4.20 -14.65
CA LYS A 5 0.44 -5.26 -13.64
C LYS A 5 1.22 -4.78 -12.43
N THR A 6 0.74 -5.14 -11.26
CA THR A 6 1.50 -5.04 -10.01
C THR A 6 2.19 -6.37 -9.77
N GLU A 7 3.45 -6.36 -9.36
CA GLU A 7 4.24 -7.55 -9.09
C GLU A 7 5.13 -7.35 -7.85
N TYR A 8 5.61 -8.44 -7.29
CA TYR A 8 6.60 -8.44 -6.21
C TYR A 8 7.80 -9.28 -6.61
N CYS A 9 9.00 -8.77 -6.32
CA CYS A 9 10.26 -9.49 -6.47
C CYS A 9 10.92 -9.69 -5.11
N THR A 10 11.28 -10.91 -4.78
CA THR A 10 12.06 -11.24 -3.57
C THR A 10 13.55 -11.11 -3.88
N ILE A 11 14.25 -10.31 -3.11
CA ILE A 11 15.69 -10.05 -3.26
C ILE A 11 16.42 -10.57 -2.03
N LYS A 12 17.46 -11.39 -2.25
CA LYS A 12 18.39 -11.86 -1.21
C LYS A 12 19.70 -11.10 -1.37
N SER A 13 20.06 -10.29 -0.39
CA SER A 13 21.28 -9.48 -0.41
C SER A 13 21.93 -9.41 0.96
N HIS A 14 23.01 -8.66 1.08
CA HIS A 14 23.67 -8.42 2.37
C HIS A 14 22.80 -7.62 3.36
N TRP A 15 21.73 -6.94 2.91
CA TRP A 15 20.70 -6.34 3.78
C TRP A 15 19.62 -7.33 4.23
N GLY A 16 19.79 -8.63 3.96
CA GLY A 16 18.80 -9.67 4.25
C GLY A 16 17.87 -9.93 3.07
N ILE A 17 16.73 -10.54 3.38
CA ILE A 17 15.69 -10.86 2.39
C ILE A 17 14.65 -9.73 2.45
N ARG A 18 14.33 -9.16 1.29
CA ARG A 18 13.34 -8.10 1.14
C ARG A 18 12.49 -8.29 -0.10
N GLN A 19 11.28 -7.78 -0.10
CA GLN A 19 10.41 -7.76 -1.28
C GLN A 19 10.25 -6.33 -1.80
N VAL A 20 10.38 -6.21 -3.11
CA VAL A 20 10.14 -4.96 -3.83
C VAL A 20 8.86 -5.09 -4.63
N ARG A 21 7.92 -4.19 -4.38
CA ARG A 21 6.75 -3.99 -5.24
C ARG A 21 7.14 -3.18 -6.46
N TYR A 22 6.68 -3.57 -7.64
CA TYR A 22 6.86 -2.78 -8.84
C TYR A 22 5.65 -2.89 -9.77
N LEU A 23 5.47 -1.86 -10.60
CA LEU A 23 4.54 -1.88 -11.71
C LEU A 23 5.27 -2.27 -12.98
N THR A 24 4.62 -3.05 -13.83
CA THR A 24 5.17 -3.40 -15.15
C THR A 24 4.10 -3.35 -16.23
N CYS A 25 4.49 -2.89 -17.43
CA CYS A 25 3.61 -2.80 -18.58
C CYS A 25 4.43 -2.64 -19.85
N GLY A 26 3.80 -2.97 -20.98
CA GLY A 26 4.26 -2.61 -22.32
C GLY A 26 5.22 -3.59 -22.96
N SER A 27 5.75 -3.16 -24.11
CA SER A 27 6.71 -3.91 -24.92
C SER A 27 7.62 -2.93 -25.66
N GLY A 28 8.89 -3.28 -25.83
CA GLY A 28 9.92 -2.44 -26.44
C GLY A 28 11.18 -2.37 -25.58
N PRO A 29 12.08 -1.38 -25.79
CA PRO A 29 13.26 -1.18 -24.96
C PRO A 29 12.92 -1.10 -23.48
N LEU A 30 13.72 -1.73 -22.63
CA LEU A 30 13.46 -1.81 -21.20
C LEU A 30 13.93 -0.52 -20.48
N ILE A 31 13.04 0.06 -19.70
CA ILE A 31 13.32 1.23 -18.87
C ILE A 31 12.83 1.04 -17.43
N PHE A 32 13.55 1.65 -16.49
CA PHE A 32 13.07 1.87 -15.13
C PHE A 32 12.51 3.28 -14.98
N LEU A 33 11.37 3.41 -14.28
CA LEU A 33 10.81 4.68 -13.84
C LEU A 33 11.00 4.80 -12.33
N LEU A 34 11.80 5.77 -11.89
CA LEU A 34 12.14 5.99 -10.47
C LEU A 34 11.40 7.21 -9.95
N HIS A 35 10.49 6.98 -9.00
CA HIS A 35 9.57 7.99 -8.48
C HIS A 35 10.23 8.99 -7.52
N GLN A 36 9.56 10.12 -7.31
CA GLN A 36 9.95 11.13 -6.33
C GLN A 36 9.57 10.72 -4.89
N SER A 37 10.15 11.38 -3.91
CA SER A 37 9.76 11.25 -2.50
C SER A 37 8.66 12.25 -2.11
N PRO A 38 7.72 11.87 -1.28
CA PRO A 38 7.49 10.57 -0.65
C PRO A 38 6.47 9.69 -1.38
N LYS A 39 6.48 9.69 -2.70
CA LYS A 39 5.56 8.94 -3.57
C LYS A 39 5.88 7.43 -3.62
N SER A 40 5.13 6.71 -4.45
CA SER A 40 5.37 5.33 -4.86
C SER A 40 5.31 5.22 -6.39
N ALA A 41 5.54 4.03 -6.92
CA ALA A 41 5.43 3.76 -8.36
C ALA A 41 4.03 4.11 -8.93
N ASP A 42 3.01 4.20 -8.08
CA ASP A 42 1.65 4.52 -8.51
C ASP A 42 1.54 5.93 -9.14
N GLU A 43 2.46 6.87 -8.84
CA GLU A 43 2.49 8.17 -9.51
C GLU A 43 2.72 8.05 -11.02
N TYR A 44 3.34 6.97 -11.47
CA TYR A 44 3.64 6.75 -12.88
C TYR A 44 2.55 6.05 -13.67
N ARG A 45 1.41 5.67 -13.06
CA ARG A 45 0.34 5.00 -13.81
C ARG A 45 -0.07 5.73 -15.08
N PRO A 46 -0.30 7.07 -15.07
CA PRO A 46 -0.61 7.81 -16.30
C PRO A 46 0.53 7.78 -17.34
N LEU A 47 1.79 7.90 -16.86
CA LEU A 47 2.95 7.85 -17.75
C LEU A 47 3.19 6.45 -18.34
N ILE A 48 2.95 5.41 -17.53
CA ILE A 48 3.03 4.01 -17.99
C ILE A 48 1.99 3.76 -19.09
N GLU A 49 0.76 4.22 -18.95
CA GLU A 49 -0.26 4.11 -20.00
C GLU A 49 0.18 4.79 -21.28
N GLN A 50 0.76 5.99 -21.19
CA GLN A 50 1.26 6.75 -22.32
C GLN A 50 2.45 6.09 -23.02
N TRP A 51 3.40 5.51 -22.24
CA TRP A 51 4.67 5.01 -22.76
C TRP A 51 4.69 3.49 -23.03
N SER A 52 3.66 2.76 -22.64
CA SER A 52 3.60 1.29 -22.74
C SER A 52 3.65 0.72 -24.17
N ASN A 53 3.38 1.54 -25.18
CA ASN A 53 3.53 1.15 -26.57
C ASN A 53 4.97 1.25 -27.08
N ASP A 54 5.81 2.00 -26.40
CA ASP A 54 7.19 2.31 -26.80
C ASP A 54 8.22 1.55 -25.97
N PHE A 55 7.88 1.22 -24.72
CA PHE A 55 8.82 0.67 -23.75
C PHE A 55 8.26 -0.54 -23.01
N THR A 56 9.15 -1.42 -22.60
CA THR A 56 8.92 -2.35 -21.49
C THR A 56 9.29 -1.61 -20.21
N ILE A 57 8.33 -1.39 -19.33
CA ILE A 57 8.47 -0.51 -18.15
C ILE A 57 8.53 -1.34 -16.88
N ILE A 58 9.49 -1.00 -16.02
CA ILE A 58 9.59 -1.44 -14.63
C ILE A 58 9.59 -0.18 -13.75
N ALA A 59 8.59 -0.01 -12.92
CA ALA A 59 8.48 1.10 -11.98
C ALA A 59 8.44 0.55 -10.55
N PRO A 60 9.58 0.46 -9.85
CA PRO A 60 9.62 -0.04 -8.49
C PRO A 60 9.22 1.03 -7.47
N ASP A 61 8.62 0.59 -6.35
CA ASP A 61 8.60 1.40 -5.15
C ASP A 61 10.02 1.44 -4.54
N THR A 62 10.51 2.62 -4.24
CA THR A 62 11.79 2.82 -3.52
C THR A 62 11.73 2.10 -2.17
N PRO A 63 12.84 1.48 -1.68
CA PRO A 63 12.84 0.80 -0.39
C PRO A 63 12.25 1.64 0.74
N GLY A 64 11.26 1.07 1.46
CA GLY A 64 10.52 1.74 2.54
C GLY A 64 9.35 2.62 2.09
N TYR A 65 9.09 2.74 0.79
CA TYR A 65 7.92 3.44 0.25
C TYR A 65 6.94 2.46 -0.39
N GLY A 66 5.71 2.93 -0.59
CA GLY A 66 4.66 2.12 -1.19
C GLY A 66 4.40 0.82 -0.41
N ASP A 67 4.65 -0.33 -1.05
CA ASP A 67 4.59 -1.64 -0.39
C ASP A 67 5.92 -2.43 -0.53
N SER A 68 7.03 -1.72 -0.84
CA SER A 68 8.38 -2.28 -0.81
C SER A 68 8.94 -2.33 0.61
N ASP A 69 9.61 -3.43 0.95
CA ASP A 69 10.29 -3.55 2.24
C ASP A 69 11.45 -2.53 2.34
N PRO A 70 11.72 -1.96 3.52
CA PRO A 70 12.84 -1.07 3.74
C PRO A 70 14.20 -1.80 3.63
N LEU A 71 15.27 -1.03 3.47
CA LEU A 71 16.63 -1.55 3.64
C LEU A 71 16.92 -1.77 5.13
N ASN A 72 17.45 -2.92 5.47
CA ASN A 72 17.91 -3.21 6.83
C ASN A 72 19.31 -2.58 7.06
N THR A 73 19.31 -1.28 7.31
CA THR A 73 20.51 -0.48 7.55
C THR A 73 20.20 0.69 8.48
N ASP A 74 21.17 1.09 9.30
CA ASP A 74 21.02 2.24 10.21
C ASP A 74 20.93 3.57 9.45
N GLU A 75 21.54 3.64 8.27
CA GLU A 75 21.56 4.84 7.44
C GLU A 75 21.23 4.49 6.00
N VAL A 76 20.23 5.16 5.43
CA VAL A 76 19.87 5.06 4.02
C VAL A 76 20.55 6.19 3.25
N THR A 77 21.30 5.86 2.20
CA THR A 77 21.94 6.82 1.29
C THR A 77 21.47 6.58 -0.15
N ILE A 78 21.67 7.54 -1.04
CA ILE A 78 21.33 7.42 -2.46
C ILE A 78 22.12 6.28 -3.12
N GLU A 79 23.37 6.08 -2.75
CA GLU A 79 24.21 4.99 -3.28
C GLU A 79 23.65 3.62 -2.88
N LYS A 80 23.16 3.47 -1.64
CA LYS A 80 22.50 2.24 -1.19
C LYS A 80 21.17 1.98 -1.92
N ILE A 81 20.41 3.05 -2.19
CA ILE A 81 19.17 2.94 -2.98
C ILE A 81 19.51 2.59 -4.44
N ALA A 82 20.54 3.20 -5.01
CA ALA A 82 21.04 2.87 -6.35
C ALA A 82 21.46 1.39 -6.43
N GLN A 83 22.22 0.90 -5.46
CA GLN A 83 22.58 -0.51 -5.35
C GLN A 83 21.35 -1.41 -5.22
N ALA A 84 20.36 -1.04 -4.39
CA ALA A 84 19.13 -1.79 -4.23
C ALA A 84 18.30 -1.89 -5.53
N THR A 85 18.36 -0.85 -6.39
CA THR A 85 17.75 -0.84 -7.72
C THR A 85 18.48 -1.79 -8.68
N ILE A 86 19.82 -1.85 -8.61
CA ILE A 86 20.63 -2.81 -9.37
C ILE A 86 20.31 -4.26 -8.93
N GLU A 87 20.18 -4.50 -7.62
CA GLU A 87 19.81 -5.81 -7.09
C GLU A 87 18.43 -6.26 -7.59
N LEU A 88 17.46 -5.34 -7.73
CA LEU A 88 16.19 -5.64 -8.37
C LEU A 88 16.38 -6.00 -9.85
N ALA A 89 17.17 -5.22 -10.59
CA ALA A 89 17.46 -5.52 -11.99
C ALA A 89 18.11 -6.92 -12.14
N ASP A 90 19.04 -7.29 -11.25
CA ASP A 90 19.70 -8.59 -11.24
C ASP A 90 18.71 -9.72 -10.94
N ALA A 91 17.84 -9.54 -9.93
CA ALA A 91 16.80 -10.53 -9.59
C ALA A 91 15.78 -10.73 -10.72
N LEU A 92 15.54 -9.70 -11.53
CA LEU A 92 14.69 -9.78 -12.72
C LEU A 92 15.45 -10.25 -13.97
N GLY A 93 16.74 -10.59 -13.87
CA GLY A 93 17.58 -11.01 -14.99
C GLY A 93 17.85 -9.91 -16.02
N ILE A 94 17.70 -8.64 -15.63
CA ILE A 94 17.89 -7.46 -16.49
C ILE A 94 19.35 -7.05 -16.46
N ASN A 95 20.03 -7.10 -17.61
CA ASN A 95 21.43 -6.72 -17.71
C ASN A 95 21.61 -5.22 -17.98
N LYS A 96 20.88 -4.66 -18.95
CA LYS A 96 20.96 -3.23 -19.32
C LYS A 96 19.57 -2.64 -19.45
N PHE A 97 19.44 -1.36 -19.09
CA PHE A 97 18.17 -0.64 -19.09
C PHE A 97 18.35 0.85 -19.32
N GLY A 98 17.29 1.53 -19.73
CA GLY A 98 17.17 2.98 -19.67
C GLY A 98 16.64 3.42 -18.31
N LEU A 99 16.87 4.67 -17.92
CA LEU A 99 16.37 5.27 -16.68
C LEU A 99 15.58 6.53 -16.97
N TYR A 100 14.40 6.64 -16.39
CA TYR A 100 13.73 7.91 -16.18
C TYR A 100 13.52 8.11 -14.68
N GLY A 101 13.93 9.26 -14.17
CA GLY A 101 13.73 9.63 -12.77
C GLY A 101 13.15 11.04 -12.64
N PHE A 102 12.25 11.20 -11.67
CA PHE A 102 11.70 12.49 -11.31
C PHE A 102 12.09 12.87 -9.87
N HIS A 103 12.63 14.09 -9.68
CA HIS A 103 13.11 14.60 -8.39
C HIS A 103 14.06 13.60 -7.68
N THR A 104 13.67 12.99 -6.57
CA THR A 104 14.47 11.94 -5.89
C THR A 104 14.88 10.82 -6.85
N GLY A 105 13.97 10.39 -7.71
CA GLY A 105 14.25 9.38 -8.73
C GLY A 105 15.30 9.84 -9.76
N ALA A 106 15.36 11.13 -10.06
CA ALA A 106 16.41 11.71 -10.93
C ALA A 106 17.78 11.62 -10.26
N ILE A 107 17.85 11.91 -8.96
CA ILE A 107 19.09 11.81 -8.17
C ILE A 107 19.56 10.36 -8.07
N ILE A 108 18.63 9.41 -7.84
CA ILE A 108 18.92 7.97 -7.85
C ILE A 108 19.44 7.54 -9.23
N SER A 109 18.84 8.04 -10.33
CA SER A 109 19.28 7.73 -11.70
C SER A 109 20.71 8.21 -11.96
N ILE A 110 21.09 9.40 -11.49
CA ILE A 110 22.47 9.92 -11.58
C ILE A 110 23.43 9.01 -10.81
N ALA A 111 23.09 8.61 -9.60
CA ALA A 111 23.92 7.71 -8.80
C ALA A 111 24.10 6.34 -9.47
N ILE A 112 23.05 5.79 -10.10
CA ILE A 112 23.13 4.54 -10.87
C ILE A 112 24.02 4.75 -12.10
N GLY A 113 23.82 5.82 -12.87
CA GLY A 113 24.60 6.11 -14.07
C GLY A 113 26.09 6.32 -13.79
N TYR A 114 26.41 6.91 -12.64
CA TYR A 114 27.78 7.09 -12.17
C TYR A 114 28.43 5.79 -11.67
N SER A 115 27.74 5.08 -10.77
CA SER A 115 28.31 3.90 -10.10
C SER A 115 28.26 2.63 -10.97
N TYR A 116 27.29 2.53 -11.89
CA TYR A 116 27.03 1.34 -12.70
C TYR A 116 26.86 1.68 -14.21
N PRO A 117 27.82 2.43 -14.84
CA PRO A 117 27.64 2.94 -16.20
C PRO A 117 27.44 1.82 -17.24
N ASN A 118 27.99 0.64 -17.01
CA ASN A 118 27.84 -0.52 -17.90
C ASN A 118 26.40 -1.11 -17.91
N ARG A 119 25.56 -0.74 -16.93
CA ARG A 119 24.17 -1.20 -16.79
C ARG A 119 23.17 -0.24 -17.46
N VAL A 120 23.56 1.00 -17.69
CA VAL A 120 22.67 2.06 -18.18
C VAL A 120 22.94 2.37 -19.66
N LYS A 121 21.89 2.34 -20.49
CA LYS A 121 21.94 2.68 -21.92
C LYS A 121 21.80 4.18 -22.15
N ALA A 122 20.87 4.80 -21.47
CA ALA A 122 20.66 6.23 -21.38
C ALA A 122 19.84 6.55 -20.12
N MET A 123 19.90 7.80 -19.68
CA MET A 123 19.04 8.27 -18.60
C MET A 123 18.46 9.66 -18.89
N ALA A 124 17.25 9.89 -18.37
CA ALA A 124 16.62 11.19 -18.34
C ALA A 124 16.25 11.54 -16.90
N CYS A 125 16.83 12.61 -16.38
CA CYS A 125 16.73 13.08 -15.00
C CYS A 125 15.95 14.38 -15.00
N ASN A 126 14.71 14.35 -14.48
CA ASN A 126 13.81 15.48 -14.50
C ASN A 126 13.67 16.07 -13.07
N GLY A 127 14.09 17.34 -12.90
CA GLY A 127 14.04 18.04 -11.62
C GLY A 127 15.11 17.56 -10.64
N VAL A 128 16.34 18.04 -10.80
CA VAL A 128 17.45 17.74 -9.88
C VAL A 128 17.71 18.90 -8.93
N LEU A 129 18.13 18.59 -7.71
CA LEU A 129 18.34 19.56 -6.65
C LEU A 129 19.82 19.75 -6.37
N VAL A 130 20.27 21.00 -6.38
CA VAL A 130 21.60 21.41 -5.91
C VAL A 130 21.43 22.41 -4.77
N LEU A 131 22.11 22.17 -3.66
CA LEU A 131 22.02 22.97 -2.44
C LEU A 131 23.39 23.48 -2.01
N SER A 132 23.45 24.72 -1.57
CA SER A 132 24.59 25.22 -0.79
C SER A 132 24.61 24.56 0.60
N ASP A 133 25.72 24.67 1.31
CA ASP A 133 25.88 24.09 2.65
C ASP A 133 24.87 24.71 3.66
N ASP A 134 24.59 26.01 3.51
CA ASP A 134 23.61 26.71 4.36
C ASP A 134 22.17 26.27 4.06
N GLU A 135 21.81 26.09 2.79
CA GLU A 135 20.49 25.56 2.38
C GLU A 135 20.32 24.11 2.85
N LEU A 136 21.34 23.27 2.68
CA LEU A 136 21.33 21.89 3.14
C LEU A 136 21.13 21.82 4.66
N LYS A 137 21.85 22.64 5.42
CA LYS A 137 21.65 22.73 6.87
C LYS A 137 20.23 23.13 7.24
N ASN A 138 19.69 24.13 6.56
CA ASN A 138 18.31 24.60 6.80
C ASN A 138 17.28 23.51 6.49
N ILE A 139 17.43 22.78 5.39
CA ILE A 139 16.57 21.65 5.00
C ILE A 139 16.66 20.52 6.02
N ARG A 140 17.87 20.13 6.43
CA ARG A 140 18.10 19.08 7.42
C ARG A 140 17.38 19.37 8.74
N ASP A 141 17.42 20.62 9.18
CA ASP A 141 16.85 21.04 10.47
C ASP A 141 15.31 21.14 10.43
N ASN A 142 14.69 21.39 9.26
CA ASN A 142 13.30 21.84 9.20
C ASN A 142 12.40 21.08 8.22
N TYR A 143 12.96 20.47 7.16
CA TYR A 143 12.14 20.01 6.03
C TYR A 143 11.43 18.67 6.26
N LEU A 144 12.05 17.75 6.99
CA LEU A 144 11.58 16.39 7.21
C LEU A 144 11.28 16.09 8.69
N PRO A 145 10.28 16.74 9.29
CA PRO A 145 9.89 16.42 10.66
C PRO A 145 9.34 14.99 10.72
N ALA A 146 9.53 14.35 11.88
CA ALA A 146 9.09 12.99 12.11
C ALA A 146 7.56 12.84 11.99
N TYR A 147 7.12 11.74 11.35
CA TYR A 147 5.72 11.35 11.30
C TYR A 147 5.43 10.34 12.41
N HIS A 148 4.68 10.78 13.39
CA HIS A 148 4.27 9.95 14.52
C HIS A 148 2.77 10.02 14.70
N PRO A 149 2.06 8.89 14.57
CA PRO A 149 0.66 8.81 14.95
C PRO A 149 0.42 9.28 16.37
N LYS A 150 -0.68 10.00 16.61
CA LYS A 150 -1.06 10.53 17.91
C LYS A 150 -2.48 10.08 18.27
N TRP A 151 -2.71 9.81 19.52
CA TRP A 151 -3.96 9.27 20.05
C TRP A 151 -5.22 10.11 19.68
N ASP A 152 -5.05 11.42 19.47
CA ASP A 152 -6.11 12.37 19.13
C ASP A 152 -6.27 12.59 17.61
N GLY A 153 -5.44 11.97 16.78
CA GLY A 153 -5.43 12.16 15.33
C GLY A 153 -4.83 13.50 14.86
N SER A 154 -4.27 14.32 15.76
CA SER A 154 -3.73 15.64 15.40
C SER A 154 -2.58 15.59 14.38
N HIS A 155 -1.88 14.45 14.28
CA HIS A 155 -0.86 14.21 13.25
C HIS A 155 -1.44 14.27 11.82
N LEU A 156 -2.71 13.90 11.62
CA LEU A 156 -3.37 13.97 10.31
C LEU A 156 -3.67 15.41 9.91
N ALA A 157 -4.09 16.26 10.85
CA ALA A 157 -4.28 17.68 10.60
C ALA A 157 -2.97 18.39 10.26
N TRP A 158 -1.89 18.01 10.97
CA TRP A 158 -0.55 18.49 10.67
C TRP A 158 -0.09 18.01 9.28
N LEU A 159 -0.25 16.73 8.96
CA LEU A 159 0.12 16.16 7.66
C LEU A 159 -0.61 16.87 6.52
N TRP A 160 -1.92 17.05 6.65
CA TRP A 160 -2.72 17.78 5.66
C TRP A 160 -2.20 19.19 5.42
N SER A 161 -1.92 19.93 6.49
CA SER A 161 -1.37 21.29 6.40
C SER A 161 0.00 21.28 5.70
N ARG A 162 0.87 20.32 6.04
CA ARG A 162 2.18 20.17 5.40
C ARG A 162 2.06 19.88 3.89
N MET A 163 1.13 19.00 3.48
CA MET A 163 0.92 18.70 2.06
C MET A 163 0.46 19.95 1.30
N ARG A 164 -0.40 20.76 1.89
CA ARG A 164 -0.80 22.04 1.29
C ARG A 164 0.36 23.02 1.17
N GLU A 165 1.13 23.22 2.24
CA GLU A 165 2.29 24.14 2.25
C GLU A 165 3.35 23.72 1.22
N GLN A 166 3.58 22.42 1.03
CA GLN A 166 4.51 21.89 0.05
C GLN A 166 4.14 22.23 -1.41
N LEU A 167 2.85 22.46 -1.69
CA LEU A 167 2.37 22.92 -3.01
C LEU A 167 2.37 24.46 -3.14
N ILE A 168 2.62 25.17 -2.07
CA ILE A 168 2.62 26.65 -2.05
C ILE A 168 4.04 27.20 -2.01
N PHE A 169 4.94 26.54 -1.27
CA PHE A 169 6.29 27.00 -1.02
C PHE A 169 7.32 25.89 -1.21
N PHE A 170 8.49 26.25 -1.76
CA PHE A 170 9.67 25.39 -1.74
C PHE A 170 10.89 26.19 -1.27
N PRO A 171 11.54 25.82 -0.15
CA PRO A 171 11.12 24.79 0.82
C PRO A 171 9.83 25.17 1.59
N TRP A 172 8.95 24.20 1.86
CA TRP A 172 7.61 24.43 2.43
C TRP A 172 7.59 25.13 3.79
N HIS A 173 8.67 25.02 4.57
CA HIS A 173 8.79 25.65 5.89
C HIS A 173 9.22 27.12 5.81
N GLN A 174 9.68 27.60 4.66
CA GLN A 174 9.98 29.00 4.39
C GLN A 174 8.78 29.65 3.69
N ARG A 175 8.04 30.49 4.42
CA ARG A 175 6.82 31.14 3.90
C ARG A 175 7.14 32.56 3.50
N THR A 176 7.94 32.71 2.45
CA THR A 176 8.38 34.00 1.90
C THR A 176 7.93 34.14 0.44
N GLU A 177 8.06 35.35 -0.10
CA GLU A 177 7.76 35.61 -1.52
C GLU A 177 8.71 34.81 -2.44
N GLU A 178 9.97 34.71 -2.08
CA GLU A 178 11.01 34.02 -2.85
C GLU A 178 10.81 32.50 -2.93
N SER A 179 10.22 31.92 -1.88
CA SER A 179 9.93 30.47 -1.83
C SER A 179 8.58 30.10 -2.45
N ARG A 180 7.77 31.10 -2.86
CA ARG A 180 6.45 30.84 -3.42
C ARG A 180 6.53 30.19 -4.78
N ILE A 181 5.84 29.05 -4.94
CA ILE A 181 5.74 28.31 -6.19
C ILE A 181 4.67 28.96 -7.09
N GLN A 182 4.93 29.01 -8.39
CA GLN A 182 4.11 29.70 -9.39
C GLN A 182 3.24 28.70 -10.17
N PHE A 183 2.42 27.88 -9.48
CA PHE A 183 1.41 27.03 -10.09
C PHE A 183 0.16 26.91 -9.22
N ASP A 184 -0.91 26.38 -9.81
CA ASP A 184 -2.18 26.19 -9.12
C ASP A 184 -2.09 25.10 -8.06
N ILE A 185 -2.76 25.29 -6.93
CA ILE A 185 -2.85 24.26 -5.90
C ILE A 185 -3.78 23.14 -6.38
N SER A 186 -3.31 21.91 -6.28
CA SER A 186 -4.07 20.72 -6.64
C SER A 186 -5.36 20.55 -5.81
N SER A 187 -6.31 19.77 -6.34
CA SER A 187 -7.57 19.51 -5.65
C SER A 187 -7.39 18.75 -4.32
N PRO A 188 -8.39 18.76 -3.42
CA PRO A 188 -8.34 18.00 -2.17
C PRO A 188 -8.10 16.49 -2.38
N GLU A 189 -8.58 15.92 -3.49
CA GLU A 189 -8.38 14.50 -3.83
C GLU A 189 -6.89 14.22 -4.07
N VAL A 190 -6.21 15.03 -4.86
CA VAL A 190 -4.76 14.91 -5.11
C VAL A 190 -3.95 15.15 -3.83
N LEU A 191 -4.39 16.10 -2.98
CA LEU A 191 -3.78 16.30 -1.67
C LEU A 191 -3.92 15.08 -0.77
N GLN A 192 -5.10 14.42 -0.79
CA GLN A 192 -5.33 13.18 -0.04
C GLN A 192 -4.41 12.06 -0.53
N GLU A 193 -4.29 11.87 -1.85
CA GLU A 193 -3.35 10.90 -2.41
C GLU A 193 -1.92 11.13 -1.91
N ASN A 194 -1.46 12.39 -1.90
CA ASN A 194 -0.14 12.75 -1.38
C ASN A 194 0.00 12.47 0.12
N ALA A 195 -1.04 12.77 0.92
CA ALA A 195 -1.04 12.48 2.34
C ALA A 195 -1.00 10.96 2.62
N VAL A 196 -1.77 10.18 1.87
CA VAL A 196 -1.80 8.71 1.97
C VAL A 196 -0.43 8.10 1.68
N GLU A 197 0.35 8.63 0.73
CA GLU A 197 1.70 8.13 0.47
C GLU A 197 2.64 8.32 1.68
N VAL A 198 2.53 9.45 2.40
CA VAL A 198 3.28 9.64 3.65
C VAL A 198 2.78 8.70 4.75
N MET A 199 1.47 8.52 4.89
CA MET A 199 0.88 7.59 5.86
C MET A 199 1.33 6.14 5.59
N ARG A 200 1.39 5.71 4.32
CA ARG A 200 1.89 4.39 3.93
C ARG A 200 3.35 4.16 4.30
N ALA A 201 4.19 5.15 4.04
CA ALA A 201 5.62 5.11 4.35
C ALA A 201 5.89 5.26 5.86
N GLY A 202 4.97 5.88 6.60
CA GLY A 202 5.19 6.23 8.00
C GLY A 202 6.42 7.11 8.16
N ASP A 203 7.14 6.99 9.27
CA ASP A 203 8.36 7.78 9.51
C ASP A 203 9.51 7.44 8.54
N ALA A 204 9.45 6.29 7.85
CA ALA A 204 10.44 5.92 6.84
C ALA A 204 10.45 6.88 5.62
N TYR A 205 9.40 7.71 5.44
CA TYR A 205 9.38 8.73 4.39
C TYR A 205 10.60 9.66 4.43
N ARG A 206 11.19 9.84 5.62
CA ARG A 206 12.37 10.69 5.81
C ARG A 206 13.67 10.10 5.25
N GLN A 207 13.74 8.78 5.12
CA GLN A 207 15.00 8.08 4.79
C GLN A 207 15.48 8.41 3.38
N ALA A 208 14.77 7.95 2.35
CA ALA A 208 15.17 8.19 0.97
C ALA A 208 15.07 9.68 0.60
N TYR A 209 14.10 10.41 1.17
CA TYR A 209 13.97 11.84 0.94
C TYR A 209 15.16 12.62 1.52
N GLY A 210 15.57 12.30 2.76
CA GLY A 210 16.74 12.91 3.39
C GLY A 210 18.02 12.56 2.64
N ALA A 211 18.19 11.31 2.23
CA ALA A 211 19.32 10.87 1.42
C ALA A 211 19.45 11.66 0.11
N ALA A 212 18.31 12.04 -0.52
CA ALA A 212 18.33 12.84 -1.73
C ALA A 212 18.83 14.27 -1.50
N PHE A 213 18.54 14.87 -0.35
CA PHE A 213 19.07 16.19 0.01
C PHE A 213 20.57 16.17 0.29
N GLU A 214 21.08 15.06 0.85
CA GLU A 214 22.51 14.92 1.20
C GLU A 214 23.40 14.60 -0.01
N TYR A 215 22.83 14.12 -1.12
CA TYR A 215 23.60 13.70 -2.29
C TYR A 215 24.06 14.87 -3.14
N ARG A 216 25.38 15.06 -3.21
CA ARG A 216 26.04 16.19 -3.91
C ARG A 216 26.23 15.87 -5.39
N LEU A 217 25.11 15.73 -6.12
CA LEU A 217 25.11 15.30 -7.51
C LEU A 217 25.97 16.17 -8.45
N GLU A 218 26.16 17.44 -8.13
CA GLU A 218 27.01 18.39 -8.89
C GLU A 218 28.48 17.95 -8.97
N GLN A 219 28.94 17.07 -8.07
CA GLN A 219 30.26 16.50 -8.10
C GLN A 219 30.38 15.34 -9.09
N PHE A 220 29.30 14.63 -9.38
CA PHE A 220 29.26 13.42 -10.19
C PHE A 220 28.82 13.67 -11.64
N VAL A 221 27.98 14.68 -11.89
CA VAL A 221 27.49 15.02 -13.24
C VAL A 221 28.63 15.26 -14.26
N PRO A 222 29.75 15.96 -13.91
CA PRO A 222 30.86 16.15 -14.84
C PRO A 222 31.60 14.85 -15.22
N GLU A 223 31.46 13.79 -14.42
CA GLU A 223 32.14 12.50 -14.61
C GLU A 223 31.25 11.44 -15.27
N LEU A 224 29.98 11.76 -15.57
CA LEU A 224 29.07 10.82 -16.22
C LEU A 224 29.51 10.46 -17.63
N THR A 225 29.53 9.18 -17.92
CA THR A 225 29.92 8.63 -19.24
C THR A 225 28.76 8.04 -20.04
N VAL A 226 27.58 7.93 -19.42
CA VAL A 226 26.35 7.45 -20.06
C VAL A 226 25.61 8.60 -20.71
N PRO A 227 24.98 8.39 -21.90
CA PRO A 227 24.11 9.38 -22.50
C PRO A 227 23.01 9.83 -21.54
N ALA A 228 23.00 11.10 -21.18
CA ALA A 228 22.07 11.64 -20.19
C ALA A 228 21.44 12.96 -20.62
N LEU A 229 20.13 13.10 -20.32
CA LEU A 229 19.43 14.36 -20.33
C LEU A 229 19.10 14.75 -18.89
N ILE A 230 19.54 15.93 -18.47
CA ILE A 230 19.12 16.55 -17.21
C ILE A 230 18.23 17.73 -17.58
N THR A 231 16.98 17.71 -17.11
CA THR A 231 15.94 18.68 -17.48
C THR A 231 15.07 19.05 -16.29
N ALA A 232 14.31 20.11 -16.40
CA ALA A 232 13.19 20.47 -15.53
C ALA A 232 12.28 21.43 -16.30
N GLY A 233 10.99 21.43 -16.01
CA GLY A 233 10.06 22.42 -16.52
C GLY A 233 10.34 23.80 -15.89
N GLU A 234 10.12 24.90 -16.64
CA GLU A 234 10.36 26.27 -16.13
C GLU A 234 9.53 26.60 -14.87
N SER A 235 8.37 25.99 -14.70
CA SER A 235 7.53 26.15 -13.51
C SER A 235 8.01 25.34 -12.28
N ASP A 236 8.89 24.34 -12.49
CA ASP A 236 9.46 23.55 -11.40
C ASP A 236 10.47 24.40 -10.61
N PRO A 237 10.33 24.51 -9.26
CA PRO A 237 11.30 25.24 -8.44
C PRO A 237 12.75 24.79 -8.62
N LEU A 238 12.96 23.54 -9.04
CA LEU A 238 14.29 22.96 -9.25
C LEU A 238 14.90 23.33 -10.61
N CYS A 239 14.15 23.97 -11.52
CA CYS A 239 14.68 24.38 -12.82
C CYS A 239 15.94 25.28 -12.70
N LYS A 240 15.95 26.18 -11.71
CA LYS A 240 17.10 27.04 -11.41
C LYS A 240 18.38 26.29 -11.01
N CYS A 241 18.27 25.04 -10.54
CA CYS A 241 19.42 24.24 -10.19
C CYS A 241 20.20 23.75 -11.42
N LEU A 242 19.58 23.74 -12.59
CA LEU A 242 20.23 23.33 -13.84
C LEU A 242 21.43 24.21 -14.20
N ASP A 243 21.37 25.51 -13.89
CA ASP A 243 22.45 26.48 -14.16
C ASP A 243 23.70 26.27 -13.27
N GLN A 244 23.57 25.48 -12.22
CA GLN A 244 24.64 25.17 -11.28
C GLN A 244 25.41 23.90 -11.65
N LEU A 245 24.99 23.20 -12.71
CA LEU A 245 25.60 21.94 -13.13
C LEU A 245 26.60 22.16 -14.25
N THR A 246 27.72 21.43 -14.20
CA THR A 246 28.69 21.33 -15.27
C THR A 246 28.52 19.99 -15.97
N PRO A 247 28.10 19.95 -17.26
CA PRO A 247 27.89 18.69 -17.97
C PRO A 247 29.23 18.06 -18.40
N SER A 248 29.28 16.72 -18.47
CA SER A 248 30.30 16.02 -19.25
C SER A 248 29.91 16.00 -20.75
N ASP A 249 30.78 15.44 -21.60
CA ASP A 249 30.50 15.29 -23.04
C ASP A 249 29.28 14.37 -23.32
N SER A 250 28.92 13.51 -22.38
CA SER A 250 27.78 12.59 -22.48
C SER A 250 26.48 13.17 -21.94
N VAL A 251 26.51 14.33 -21.29
CA VAL A 251 25.38 14.92 -20.57
C VAL A 251 24.88 16.16 -21.30
N ARG A 252 23.59 16.16 -21.61
CA ARG A 252 22.87 17.35 -22.10
C ARG A 252 22.03 17.92 -20.96
N ILE A 253 22.26 19.19 -20.61
CA ILE A 253 21.42 19.95 -19.70
C ILE A 253 20.50 20.82 -20.54
N HIS A 254 19.18 20.73 -20.31
CA HIS A 254 18.20 21.46 -21.08
C HIS A 254 16.97 21.82 -20.25
N PRO A 255 16.75 23.10 -19.90
CA PRO A 255 15.49 23.52 -19.32
C PRO A 255 14.38 23.36 -20.37
N SER A 256 13.23 22.85 -19.94
CA SER A 256 12.04 22.63 -20.79
C SER A 256 10.97 23.64 -20.41
N LYS A 257 10.20 24.11 -21.39
CA LYS A 257 9.12 25.10 -21.13
C LYS A 257 8.03 24.54 -20.23
N THR A 258 7.71 23.26 -20.40
CA THR A 258 6.68 22.57 -19.62
C THR A 258 7.16 21.20 -19.17
N HIS A 259 6.43 20.59 -18.25
CA HIS A 259 6.66 19.22 -17.83
C HIS A 259 6.48 18.23 -18.98
N GLU A 260 5.48 18.45 -19.84
CA GLU A 260 5.21 17.61 -21.02
C GLU A 260 6.38 17.65 -22.00
N GLU A 261 6.97 18.83 -22.26
CA GLU A 261 8.17 18.95 -23.10
C GLU A 261 9.36 18.18 -22.49
N ALA A 262 9.52 18.25 -21.18
CA ALA A 262 10.55 17.47 -20.48
C ALA A 262 10.36 15.96 -20.66
N LEU A 263 9.11 15.48 -20.59
CA LEU A 263 8.77 14.07 -20.84
C LEU A 263 9.01 13.65 -22.28
N GLU A 264 8.68 14.49 -23.27
CA GLU A 264 8.94 14.19 -24.68
C GLU A 264 10.44 14.06 -24.98
N LYS A 265 11.26 14.97 -24.45
CA LYS A 265 12.72 14.90 -24.58
C LYS A 265 13.32 13.70 -23.85
N ALA A 266 12.76 13.35 -22.69
CA ALA A 266 13.13 12.14 -21.96
C ALA A 266 12.83 10.88 -22.78
N ARG A 267 11.64 10.82 -23.39
CA ARG A 267 11.25 9.72 -24.28
C ARG A 267 12.19 9.61 -25.49
N GLU A 268 12.56 10.75 -26.10
CA GLU A 268 13.44 10.81 -27.28
C GLU A 268 14.82 10.21 -26.96
N ILE A 269 15.49 10.62 -25.89
CA ILE A 269 16.82 10.11 -25.55
C ILE A 269 16.79 8.61 -25.25
N LEU A 270 15.73 8.12 -24.57
CA LEU A 270 15.59 6.70 -24.22
C LEU A 270 15.36 5.84 -25.47
N LEU A 271 14.60 6.32 -26.44
CA LEU A 271 14.37 5.63 -27.73
C LEU A 271 15.63 5.62 -28.60
N ASN A 272 16.43 6.67 -28.55
CA ASN A 272 17.68 6.76 -29.32
C ASN A 272 18.80 5.82 -28.80
N HIS A 273 18.66 5.32 -27.55
CA HIS A 273 19.61 4.42 -26.91
C HIS A 273 18.89 3.18 -26.31
N PRO A 274 18.29 2.32 -27.16
CA PRO A 274 17.44 1.25 -26.69
C PRO A 274 18.21 0.18 -25.89
N ALA A 275 17.58 -0.35 -24.86
CA ALA A 275 18.00 -1.53 -24.13
C ALA A 275 17.26 -2.79 -24.61
N ASP A 276 17.79 -3.98 -24.31
CA ASP A 276 17.10 -5.23 -24.59
C ASP A 276 15.79 -5.31 -23.79
N SER A 277 14.73 -5.85 -24.40
CA SER A 277 13.38 -5.89 -23.79
C SER A 277 13.11 -7.15 -22.94
N SER A 278 14.08 -8.06 -22.82
CA SER A 278 13.88 -9.33 -22.11
C SER A 278 14.14 -9.20 -20.60
N PHE A 279 13.19 -9.63 -19.79
CA PHE A 279 13.36 -9.88 -18.37
C PHE A 279 12.59 -11.14 -17.98
N LYS A 280 12.98 -11.78 -16.88
CA LYS A 280 12.30 -12.94 -16.33
C LYS A 280 11.59 -12.53 -15.06
N LEU A 281 10.30 -12.86 -14.97
CA LEU A 281 9.57 -12.88 -13.71
C LEU A 281 9.97 -14.17 -12.96
N GLU A 282 10.91 -14.06 -12.03
CA GLU A 282 11.19 -15.15 -11.10
C GLU A 282 10.39 -14.90 -9.82
N THR A 283 9.39 -15.76 -9.59
CA THR A 283 8.68 -15.82 -8.32
C THR A 283 9.50 -16.66 -7.35
N ASP A 284 10.40 -16.04 -6.61
CA ASP A 284 11.08 -16.69 -5.50
C ASP A 284 10.32 -16.46 -4.19
N THR A 285 10.18 -17.50 -3.38
CA THR A 285 9.55 -17.41 -2.06
C THR A 285 10.59 -17.05 -1.00
N ARG A 286 10.17 -16.29 0.00
CA ARG A 286 11.01 -16.04 1.18
C ARG A 286 11.23 -17.36 1.95
N GLU A 287 12.44 -17.55 2.46
CA GLU A 287 12.81 -18.68 3.32
C GLU A 287 12.82 -18.30 4.81
N ASP A 288 12.73 -17.01 5.12
CA ASP A 288 12.61 -16.51 6.49
C ASP A 288 11.16 -16.64 7.01
N ASP A 289 10.96 -16.36 8.30
CA ASP A 289 9.62 -16.41 8.93
C ASP A 289 8.70 -15.25 8.50
N ALA A 290 9.15 -14.34 7.64
CA ALA A 290 8.36 -13.22 7.19
C ALA A 290 7.35 -13.62 6.11
N PHE A 291 6.25 -12.86 6.04
CA PHE A 291 5.24 -13.09 5.02
C PHE A 291 5.77 -12.74 3.61
N THR A 292 5.48 -13.61 2.66
CA THR A 292 5.71 -13.38 1.22
C THR A 292 4.47 -12.73 0.61
N LYS A 293 4.68 -11.60 -0.06
CA LYS A 293 3.66 -10.89 -0.83
C LYS A 293 3.72 -11.36 -2.28
N THR A 294 2.57 -11.65 -2.86
CA THR A 294 2.43 -12.07 -4.27
C THR A 294 1.16 -11.48 -4.86
N ILE A 295 1.10 -11.39 -6.17
CA ILE A 295 -0.12 -11.03 -6.89
C ILE A 295 -0.73 -12.27 -7.53
N PHE A 296 -2.00 -12.47 -7.28
CA PHE A 296 -2.82 -13.46 -7.94
C PHE A 296 -3.67 -12.77 -9.01
N HIS A 297 -3.46 -13.16 -10.26
CA HIS A 297 -4.23 -12.62 -11.38
C HIS A 297 -5.58 -13.34 -11.47
N SER A 298 -6.61 -12.69 -10.93
CA SER A 298 -8.01 -13.13 -10.99
C SER A 298 -8.72 -12.57 -12.21
N MET A 299 -9.85 -13.15 -12.57
CA MET A 299 -10.77 -12.56 -13.55
C MET A 299 -11.33 -11.19 -13.09
N HIS A 300 -11.31 -10.90 -11.80
CA HIS A 300 -11.75 -9.65 -11.18
C HIS A 300 -10.61 -8.65 -10.91
N GLY A 301 -9.44 -8.88 -11.49
CA GLY A 301 -8.27 -8.02 -11.33
C GLY A 301 -7.12 -8.67 -10.56
N ASP A 302 -6.13 -7.86 -10.24
CA ASP A 302 -4.96 -8.30 -9.49
C ASP A 302 -5.29 -8.32 -8.00
N ILE A 303 -5.04 -9.44 -7.34
CA ILE A 303 -5.35 -9.67 -5.93
C ILE A 303 -4.05 -9.90 -5.17
N LYS A 304 -3.78 -9.06 -4.20
CA LYS A 304 -2.62 -9.26 -3.32
C LYS A 304 -2.88 -10.41 -2.35
N ILE A 305 -1.89 -11.29 -2.25
CA ILE A 305 -1.86 -12.38 -1.27
C ILE A 305 -0.60 -12.21 -0.42
N GLU A 306 -0.75 -12.37 0.89
CA GLU A 306 0.35 -12.54 1.84
C GLU A 306 0.30 -13.95 2.43
N LYS A 307 1.43 -14.65 2.43
CA LYS A 307 1.53 -15.99 3.00
C LYS A 307 2.84 -16.18 3.74
N ASN A 308 2.81 -16.93 4.86
CA ASN A 308 4.04 -17.39 5.49
C ASN A 308 4.65 -18.58 4.71
N SER A 309 5.89 -18.94 5.02
CA SER A 309 6.65 -19.98 4.30
C SER A 309 6.23 -21.42 4.62
N LYS A 310 5.21 -21.63 5.46
CA LYS A 310 4.79 -22.95 5.93
C LYS A 310 3.96 -23.69 4.89
N THR A 311 4.14 -25.01 4.82
CA THR A 311 3.53 -25.88 3.79
C THR A 311 2.81 -27.10 4.37
N THR A 312 2.42 -27.03 5.66
CA THR A 312 1.69 -28.14 6.30
C THR A 312 0.24 -28.26 5.80
N SER A 313 -0.44 -29.33 6.16
CA SER A 313 -1.66 -29.81 5.50
C SER A 313 -2.96 -29.04 5.79
N GLN A 314 -2.97 -28.07 6.68
CA GLN A 314 -4.20 -27.37 7.07
C GLN A 314 -3.97 -25.84 7.12
N PRO A 315 -4.07 -25.15 5.97
CA PRO A 315 -3.86 -23.70 5.92
C PRO A 315 -5.02 -22.93 6.56
N LEU A 316 -4.69 -21.76 7.13
CA LEU A 316 -5.63 -20.75 7.56
C LEU A 316 -5.73 -19.66 6.50
N LEU A 317 -6.93 -19.50 5.90
CA LEU A 317 -7.21 -18.39 5.00
C LEU A 317 -7.92 -17.26 5.77
N CYS A 318 -7.28 -16.09 5.85
CA CYS A 318 -7.76 -14.93 6.60
C CYS A 318 -8.36 -13.87 5.69
N ILE A 319 -9.59 -13.45 5.99
CA ILE A 319 -10.33 -12.41 5.27
C ILE A 319 -10.53 -11.21 6.20
N HIS A 320 -9.95 -10.07 5.83
CA HIS A 320 -10.03 -8.82 6.58
C HIS A 320 -11.43 -8.18 6.51
N PRO A 321 -11.82 -7.31 7.47
CA PRO A 321 -13.07 -6.55 7.39
C PRO A 321 -13.05 -5.53 6.24
N PRO A 322 -14.20 -5.10 5.70
CA PRO A 322 -14.27 -4.03 4.71
C PRO A 322 -13.60 -2.76 5.22
N GLY A 323 -12.90 -2.06 4.32
CA GLY A 323 -12.06 -0.91 4.67
C GLY A 323 -10.68 -1.26 5.24
N GLY A 324 -10.42 -2.56 5.46
CA GLY A 324 -9.11 -3.05 5.86
C GLY A 324 -8.30 -3.64 4.71
N SER A 325 -7.24 -4.37 5.07
CA SER A 325 -6.39 -5.16 4.19
C SER A 325 -5.67 -6.24 5.00
N SER A 326 -4.84 -7.04 4.37
CA SER A 326 -3.93 -7.97 5.07
C SER A 326 -3.09 -7.24 6.13
N LYS A 327 -2.71 -5.98 5.90
CA LYS A 327 -1.95 -5.16 6.87
C LYS A 327 -2.75 -4.89 8.15
N THR A 328 -4.05 -4.65 8.04
CA THR A 328 -4.87 -4.31 9.21
C THR A 328 -5.09 -5.48 10.17
N ILE A 329 -4.92 -6.72 9.68
CA ILE A 329 -5.07 -7.94 10.48
C ILE A 329 -3.72 -8.60 10.86
N ARG A 330 -2.59 -7.95 10.59
CA ARG A 330 -1.25 -8.47 10.93
C ARG A 330 -1.07 -8.68 12.42
N PHE A 331 -1.67 -7.86 13.27
CA PHE A 331 -1.66 -8.08 14.73
C PHE A 331 -2.11 -9.50 15.11
N LEU A 332 -2.98 -10.10 14.31
CA LEU A 332 -3.47 -11.47 14.48
C LEU A 332 -2.58 -12.47 13.73
N THR A 333 -2.38 -12.29 12.43
CA THR A 333 -1.73 -13.28 11.56
C THR A 333 -0.24 -13.48 11.87
N GLU A 334 0.49 -12.44 12.27
CA GLU A 334 1.90 -12.54 12.68
C GLU A 334 2.08 -13.16 14.08
N SER A 335 1.02 -13.19 14.88
CA SER A 335 1.02 -13.70 16.25
C SER A 335 0.42 -15.11 16.39
N ILE A 336 -0.18 -15.66 15.34
CA ILE A 336 -0.64 -17.06 15.28
C ILE A 336 0.58 -17.98 15.31
N ASP A 337 0.38 -19.21 15.84
CA ASP A 337 1.43 -20.22 15.91
C ASP A 337 2.16 -20.36 14.57
N LYS A 338 3.47 -20.23 14.62
CA LYS A 338 4.35 -20.21 13.45
C LYS A 338 4.29 -21.48 12.59
N ASP A 339 3.80 -22.59 13.14
CA ASP A 339 3.69 -23.84 12.41
C ASP A 339 2.42 -23.94 11.54
N ILE A 340 1.49 -23.01 11.73
CA ILE A 340 0.26 -22.94 10.93
C ILE A 340 0.54 -22.19 9.61
N PRO A 341 0.25 -22.78 8.45
CA PRO A 341 0.30 -22.08 7.18
C PRO A 341 -0.79 -21.00 7.14
N ILE A 342 -0.41 -19.77 6.90
CA ILE A 342 -1.33 -18.63 6.84
C ILE A 342 -1.33 -18.05 5.44
N VAL A 343 -2.53 -17.77 4.94
CA VAL A 343 -2.78 -17.04 3.71
C VAL A 343 -3.72 -15.88 4.04
N SER A 344 -3.32 -14.65 3.78
CA SER A 344 -4.16 -13.46 3.89
C SER A 344 -4.32 -12.85 2.52
N ILE A 345 -5.51 -12.35 2.19
CA ILE A 345 -5.77 -11.68 0.92
C ILE A 345 -6.25 -10.26 1.15
N ASP A 346 -5.90 -9.35 0.26
CA ASP A 346 -6.59 -8.08 0.14
C ASP A 346 -7.80 -8.27 -0.77
N LEU A 347 -9.01 -8.02 -0.25
CA LEU A 347 -10.22 -8.13 -1.05
C LEU A 347 -10.23 -7.15 -2.23
N PRO A 348 -10.93 -7.42 -3.35
CA PRO A 348 -11.08 -6.46 -4.44
C PRO A 348 -11.51 -5.08 -3.94
N GLY A 349 -10.86 -4.02 -4.43
CA GLY A 349 -11.09 -2.65 -4.00
C GLY A 349 -10.38 -2.23 -2.69
N HIS A 350 -9.62 -3.13 -2.07
CA HIS A 350 -8.95 -2.91 -0.79
C HIS A 350 -7.44 -3.15 -0.90
N GLY A 351 -6.67 -2.52 -0.01
CA GLY A 351 -5.23 -2.72 0.09
C GLY A 351 -4.48 -2.46 -1.20
N GLU A 352 -3.66 -3.43 -1.61
CA GLU A 352 -2.90 -3.42 -2.88
C GLU A 352 -3.62 -4.16 -4.01
N SER A 353 -4.82 -4.70 -3.76
CA SER A 353 -5.63 -5.33 -4.80
C SER A 353 -6.25 -4.30 -5.74
N SER A 354 -6.60 -4.74 -6.97
CA SER A 354 -7.18 -3.87 -7.99
C SER A 354 -8.41 -3.12 -7.49
N LYS A 355 -8.45 -1.84 -7.80
CA LYS A 355 -9.58 -0.94 -7.57
C LYS A 355 -10.47 -0.77 -8.79
N GLU A 356 -10.39 -1.70 -9.76
CA GLU A 356 -11.31 -1.73 -10.91
C GLU A 356 -12.75 -1.56 -10.41
N PRO A 357 -13.64 -0.93 -11.20
CA PRO A 357 -14.98 -0.61 -10.71
C PRO A 357 -15.59 -1.84 -10.06
N ILE A 358 -15.84 -1.74 -8.76
CA ILE A 358 -16.45 -2.81 -7.99
C ILE A 358 -17.71 -3.21 -8.74
N GLN A 359 -17.75 -4.46 -9.14
CA GLN A 359 -18.93 -5.00 -9.80
C GLN A 359 -20.14 -4.72 -8.92
N LYS A 360 -21.31 -4.60 -9.52
CA LYS A 360 -22.57 -4.28 -8.81
C LYS A 360 -22.94 -5.22 -7.65
N ASN A 361 -22.09 -6.20 -7.34
CA ASN A 361 -22.29 -7.19 -6.28
C ASN A 361 -20.94 -7.61 -5.65
N PRO A 362 -20.42 -6.85 -4.68
CA PRO A 362 -19.16 -7.17 -3.98
C PRO A 362 -19.13 -8.56 -3.35
N LEU A 363 -20.25 -9.06 -2.80
CA LEU A 363 -20.34 -10.38 -2.19
C LEU A 363 -19.99 -11.50 -3.19
N ASN A 364 -20.56 -11.46 -4.41
CA ASN A 364 -20.26 -12.45 -5.45
C ASN A 364 -18.81 -12.32 -5.92
N THR A 365 -18.32 -11.10 -6.12
CA THR A 365 -16.92 -10.84 -6.50
C THR A 365 -15.94 -11.42 -5.47
N HIS A 366 -16.20 -11.23 -4.18
CA HIS A 366 -15.39 -11.82 -3.11
C HIS A 366 -15.42 -13.35 -3.17
N THR A 367 -16.62 -13.93 -3.36
CA THR A 367 -16.80 -15.38 -3.45
C THR A 367 -16.03 -15.98 -4.63
N ASP A 368 -16.12 -15.35 -5.81
CA ASP A 368 -15.41 -15.79 -7.00
C ASP A 368 -13.89 -15.74 -6.78
N VAL A 369 -13.37 -14.62 -6.27
CA VAL A 369 -11.94 -14.44 -5.99
C VAL A 369 -11.43 -15.45 -4.97
N ILE A 370 -12.13 -15.62 -3.84
CA ILE A 370 -11.71 -16.57 -2.80
C ILE A 370 -11.76 -18.01 -3.34
N SER A 371 -12.81 -18.38 -4.06
CA SER A 371 -12.95 -19.70 -4.67
C SER A 371 -11.86 -19.98 -5.70
N GLU A 372 -11.53 -18.98 -6.54
CA GLU A 372 -10.47 -19.07 -7.53
C GLU A 372 -9.09 -19.25 -6.88
N ILE A 373 -8.80 -18.51 -5.80
CA ILE A 373 -7.56 -18.64 -5.02
C ILE A 373 -7.45 -20.03 -4.40
N VAL A 374 -8.51 -20.51 -3.76
CA VAL A 374 -8.53 -21.85 -3.14
C VAL A 374 -8.28 -22.94 -4.17
N GLN A 375 -8.94 -22.88 -5.31
CA GLN A 375 -8.81 -23.90 -6.38
C GLN A 375 -7.44 -23.86 -7.05
N LYS A 376 -6.98 -22.68 -7.48
CA LYS A 376 -5.71 -22.56 -8.23
C LYS A 376 -4.47 -22.80 -7.37
N ASN A 377 -4.52 -22.51 -6.08
CA ASN A 377 -3.43 -22.81 -5.15
C ASN A 377 -3.54 -24.20 -4.51
N GLY A 378 -4.56 -25.00 -4.87
CA GLY A 378 -4.75 -26.36 -4.36
C GLY A 378 -4.95 -26.42 -2.84
N LEU A 379 -5.57 -25.37 -2.26
CA LEU A 379 -5.80 -25.32 -0.82
C LEU A 379 -6.92 -26.30 -0.44
N ASN A 380 -6.56 -27.32 0.33
CA ASN A 380 -7.48 -28.36 0.79
C ASN A 380 -7.44 -28.47 2.31
N GLN A 381 -8.50 -28.97 2.92
CA GLN A 381 -8.60 -29.10 4.38
C GLN A 381 -8.37 -27.76 5.10
N LEU A 382 -8.72 -26.64 4.45
CA LEU A 382 -8.42 -25.30 4.97
C LEU A 382 -9.42 -24.89 6.04
N THR A 383 -8.94 -24.10 7.00
CA THR A 383 -9.76 -23.29 7.88
C THR A 383 -9.90 -21.91 7.26
N ILE A 384 -11.13 -21.42 7.09
CA ILE A 384 -11.38 -20.05 6.62
C ILE A 384 -11.82 -19.17 7.78
N LEU A 385 -11.18 -18.01 7.91
CA LEU A 385 -11.45 -17.03 8.96
C LEU A 385 -11.95 -15.73 8.35
N GLY A 386 -13.09 -15.23 8.82
CA GLY A 386 -13.60 -13.90 8.48
C GLY A 386 -13.81 -13.04 9.71
N MET A 387 -13.76 -11.73 9.51
CA MET A 387 -13.95 -10.74 10.58
C MET A 387 -15.08 -9.78 10.26
N GLN A 388 -15.93 -9.51 11.26
CA GLN A 388 -17.02 -8.53 11.18
C GLN A 388 -17.95 -8.76 9.97
N ALA A 389 -18.19 -7.76 9.11
CA ALA A 389 -19.06 -7.89 7.95
C ALA A 389 -18.51 -8.88 6.91
N SER A 390 -17.18 -9.08 6.79
CA SER A 390 -16.61 -10.07 5.86
C SER A 390 -16.92 -11.52 6.22
N CYS A 391 -17.48 -11.79 7.42
CA CYS A 391 -18.05 -13.08 7.74
C CYS A 391 -19.17 -13.48 6.76
N SER A 392 -19.89 -12.50 6.18
CA SER A 392 -20.88 -12.76 5.11
C SER A 392 -20.23 -13.31 3.84
N SER A 393 -19.10 -12.74 3.42
CA SER A 393 -18.33 -13.26 2.28
C SER A 393 -17.82 -14.68 2.55
N VAL A 394 -17.31 -14.94 3.77
CA VAL A 394 -16.85 -16.27 4.18
C VAL A 394 -17.98 -17.29 4.13
N MET A 395 -19.14 -16.98 4.70
CA MET A 395 -20.29 -17.88 4.72
C MET A 395 -20.86 -18.13 3.32
N HIS A 396 -20.92 -17.11 2.47
CA HIS A 396 -21.36 -17.27 1.09
C HIS A 396 -20.38 -18.13 0.28
N THR A 397 -19.08 -17.88 0.40
CA THR A 397 -18.02 -18.66 -0.26
C THR A 397 -18.00 -20.11 0.24
N ALA A 398 -18.20 -20.35 1.53
CA ALA A 398 -18.18 -21.69 2.11
C ALA A 398 -19.18 -22.64 1.46
N LYS A 399 -20.33 -22.16 1.00
CA LYS A 399 -21.32 -22.95 0.25
C LYS A 399 -20.77 -23.46 -1.09
N MET A 400 -19.85 -22.72 -1.71
CA MET A 400 -19.29 -23.06 -3.03
C MET A 400 -18.06 -23.96 -2.93
N ILE A 401 -17.29 -23.87 -1.84
CA ILE A 401 -16.02 -24.59 -1.66
C ILE A 401 -16.03 -25.59 -0.49
N THR A 402 -17.21 -26.07 -0.08
CA THR A 402 -17.36 -26.99 1.07
C THR A 402 -16.40 -28.17 1.03
N GLY A 403 -16.13 -28.75 -0.14
CA GLY A 403 -15.19 -29.88 -0.30
C GLY A 403 -13.73 -29.55 0.01
N SER A 404 -13.36 -28.28 0.05
CA SER A 404 -11.99 -27.83 0.39
C SER A 404 -11.88 -27.37 1.85
N LEU A 405 -12.99 -27.20 2.55
CA LEU A 405 -13.03 -26.67 3.92
C LEU A 405 -13.01 -27.78 4.96
N ASN A 406 -12.29 -27.52 6.05
CA ASN A 406 -12.35 -28.32 7.27
C ASN A 406 -13.17 -27.62 8.37
N LYS A 407 -13.07 -26.30 8.46
CA LYS A 407 -13.64 -25.50 9.55
C LYS A 407 -13.84 -24.03 9.13
N ILE A 408 -14.78 -23.35 9.76
CA ILE A 408 -15.06 -21.92 9.59
C ILE A 408 -14.88 -21.21 10.94
N ILE A 409 -14.13 -20.11 10.97
CA ILE A 409 -13.98 -19.23 12.13
C ILE A 409 -14.54 -17.85 11.78
N LEU A 410 -15.50 -17.38 12.56
CA LEU A 410 -16.16 -16.09 12.38
C LEU A 410 -15.84 -15.20 13.60
N ILE A 411 -15.04 -14.15 13.40
CA ILE A 411 -14.71 -13.20 14.48
C ILE A 411 -15.70 -12.04 14.46
N GLU A 412 -16.48 -11.92 15.52
CA GLU A 412 -17.49 -10.87 15.73
C GLU A 412 -18.39 -10.65 14.50
N PRO A 413 -19.03 -11.73 13.96
CA PRO A 413 -19.88 -11.61 12.79
C PRO A 413 -21.02 -10.63 13.01
N TRP A 414 -21.29 -9.77 12.05
CA TRP A 414 -22.39 -8.80 12.14
C TRP A 414 -23.73 -9.46 11.81
N ILE A 415 -24.30 -10.18 12.77
CA ILE A 415 -25.61 -10.86 12.67
C ILE A 415 -26.68 -9.90 13.17
N LEU A 416 -27.16 -9.04 12.28
CA LEU A 416 -28.04 -7.91 12.59
C LEU A 416 -29.49 -8.20 12.17
N SER A 417 -30.43 -7.50 12.80
CA SER A 417 -31.81 -7.41 12.34
C SER A 417 -31.95 -6.39 11.21
N GLU A 418 -33.01 -6.46 10.40
CA GLU A 418 -33.28 -5.52 9.30
C GLU A 418 -33.21 -4.04 9.75
N LYS A 419 -33.78 -3.73 10.92
CA LYS A 419 -33.73 -2.39 11.51
C LYS A 419 -32.30 -1.95 11.83
N GLN A 420 -31.48 -2.86 12.37
CA GLN A 420 -30.07 -2.57 12.65
C GLN A 420 -29.27 -2.38 11.36
N ILE A 421 -29.55 -3.19 10.33
CA ILE A 421 -28.94 -3.05 9.00
C ILE A 421 -29.26 -1.67 8.41
N SER A 422 -30.56 -1.29 8.37
CA SER A 422 -30.97 0.02 7.86
C SER A 422 -30.31 1.18 8.60
N ASN A 423 -30.29 1.12 9.94
CA ASN A 423 -29.59 2.12 10.76
C ASN A 423 -28.08 2.16 10.50
N PHE A 424 -27.45 0.98 10.32
CA PHE A 424 -26.00 0.95 10.07
C PHE A 424 -25.65 1.55 8.71
N ILE A 425 -26.44 1.27 7.67
CA ILE A 425 -26.24 1.86 6.35
C ILE A 425 -26.40 3.39 6.40
N GLU A 426 -27.40 3.88 7.10
CA GLU A 426 -27.69 5.32 7.20
C GLU A 426 -26.65 6.08 8.04
N LEU A 427 -26.28 5.54 9.21
CA LEU A 427 -25.49 6.25 10.21
C LEU A 427 -24.04 5.76 10.30
N GLY A 428 -23.78 4.51 9.96
CA GLY A 428 -22.50 3.85 10.10
C GLY A 428 -21.62 3.90 8.86
N LEU A 429 -22.19 4.23 7.69
CA LEU A 429 -21.49 4.29 6.42
C LEU A 429 -21.53 5.71 5.82
N PRO A 430 -20.92 6.71 6.47
CA PRO A 430 -20.95 8.08 5.95
C PRO A 430 -20.17 8.18 4.63
N GLU A 431 -20.63 9.06 3.75
CA GLU A 431 -19.87 9.47 2.57
C GLU A 431 -18.88 10.57 2.99
N ILE A 432 -17.63 10.19 3.23
CA ILE A 432 -16.55 11.11 3.62
C ILE A 432 -15.78 11.50 2.37
N LYS A 433 -15.82 12.80 2.01
CA LYS A 433 -15.11 13.32 0.83
C LYS A 433 -13.93 14.17 1.23
N PRO A 434 -12.84 14.17 0.46
CA PRO A 434 -11.74 15.09 0.65
C PRO A 434 -12.21 16.54 0.63
N GLU A 435 -11.75 17.35 1.57
CA GLU A 435 -12.09 18.77 1.69
C GLU A 435 -10.86 19.62 1.99
N TRP A 436 -10.90 20.89 1.61
CA TRP A 436 -9.77 21.80 1.75
C TRP A 436 -9.27 21.98 3.19
N SER A 437 -10.14 21.84 4.17
CA SER A 437 -9.81 21.95 5.59
C SER A 437 -9.00 20.75 6.12
N GLY A 438 -9.10 19.60 5.47
CA GLY A 438 -8.56 18.32 5.96
C GLY A 438 -9.40 17.67 7.06
N GLY A 439 -10.59 18.23 7.38
CA GLY A 439 -11.47 17.72 8.44
C GLY A 439 -11.94 16.28 8.20
N HIS A 440 -12.01 15.86 6.94
CA HIS A 440 -12.35 14.49 6.55
C HIS A 440 -11.37 13.45 7.14
N LEU A 441 -10.08 13.76 7.28
CA LEU A 441 -9.10 12.86 7.89
C LEU A 441 -9.39 12.64 9.39
N GLN A 442 -9.85 13.69 10.09
CA GLN A 442 -10.29 13.57 11.49
C GLN A 442 -11.59 12.78 11.61
N GLN A 443 -12.48 12.85 10.63
CA GLN A 443 -13.69 12.03 10.61
C GLN A 443 -13.33 10.54 10.50
N TYR A 444 -12.41 10.16 9.60
CA TYR A 444 -11.89 8.80 9.49
C TYR A 444 -11.23 8.33 10.80
N TRP A 445 -10.37 9.17 11.39
CA TRP A 445 -9.70 8.86 12.64
C TRP A 445 -10.68 8.54 13.78
N HIS A 446 -11.64 9.43 14.00
CA HIS A 446 -12.62 9.23 15.06
C HIS A 446 -13.54 8.04 14.77
N MET A 447 -13.94 7.81 13.52
CA MET A 447 -14.73 6.64 13.15
C MET A 447 -14.00 5.33 13.49
N VAL A 448 -12.75 5.19 13.09
CA VAL A 448 -11.93 4.01 13.40
C VAL A 448 -11.69 3.88 14.91
N ARG A 449 -11.32 4.96 15.58
CA ARG A 449 -11.09 4.96 17.04
C ARG A 449 -12.36 4.64 17.82
N ASP A 450 -13.49 5.22 17.46
CA ASP A 450 -14.79 4.98 18.12
C ASP A 450 -15.27 3.54 17.91
N SER A 451 -14.92 2.89 16.80
CA SER A 451 -15.23 1.47 16.58
C SER A 451 -14.57 0.51 17.57
N LYS A 452 -13.52 0.96 18.26
CA LYS A 452 -12.87 0.20 19.34
C LYS A 452 -13.58 0.37 20.68
N LEU A 453 -14.40 1.40 20.82
CA LEU A 453 -15.03 1.82 22.06
C LEU A 453 -16.54 1.56 22.08
N PHE A 454 -17.19 1.65 20.93
CA PHE A 454 -18.65 1.62 20.80
C PHE A 454 -19.11 0.65 19.71
N TRP A 455 -20.25 0.02 19.94
CA TRP A 455 -20.94 -0.78 18.95
C TRP A 455 -22.42 -0.39 18.81
N PRO A 456 -22.94 -0.05 17.63
CA PRO A 456 -22.11 0.38 16.49
C PRO A 456 -21.32 1.65 16.82
N TRP A 457 -20.25 1.91 16.10
CA TRP A 457 -19.30 3.01 16.39
C TRP A 457 -19.95 4.41 16.56
N TYR A 458 -21.06 4.63 15.93
CA TYR A 458 -21.86 5.88 16.02
C TYR A 458 -22.77 5.92 17.25
N ASN A 459 -22.99 4.82 17.95
CA ASN A 459 -23.78 4.76 19.18
C ASN A 459 -22.90 5.11 20.40
N ARG A 460 -22.62 6.38 20.57
CA ARG A 460 -21.77 6.91 21.68
C ARG A 460 -22.53 7.02 23.02
N SER A 461 -23.57 6.21 23.21
CA SER A 461 -24.32 6.11 24.46
C SER A 461 -23.77 4.98 25.35
N ILE A 462 -24.21 4.94 26.61
CA ILE A 462 -23.85 3.88 27.55
C ILE A 462 -24.18 2.49 26.99
N SER A 463 -25.29 2.34 26.26
CA SER A 463 -25.72 1.07 25.67
C SER A 463 -24.84 0.60 24.50
N GLY A 464 -24.02 1.48 23.94
CA GLY A 464 -23.08 1.17 22.86
C GLY A 464 -21.67 0.85 23.35
N ILE A 465 -21.37 1.07 24.62
CA ILE A 465 -20.01 0.85 25.15
C ILE A 465 -19.62 -0.63 25.00
N ILE A 466 -18.45 -0.86 24.40
CA ILE A 466 -17.77 -2.15 24.43
C ILE A 466 -16.95 -2.20 25.73
N GLU A 467 -17.35 -3.07 26.65
CA GLU A 467 -16.67 -3.19 27.93
C GLU A 467 -15.24 -3.74 27.79
N GLY A 468 -14.38 -3.43 28.78
CA GLY A 468 -13.00 -3.87 28.84
C GLY A 468 -12.00 -2.84 28.32
N SER A 469 -10.71 -3.21 28.30
CA SER A 469 -9.63 -2.34 27.85
C SER A 469 -9.52 -2.40 26.31
N PRO A 470 -9.85 -1.32 25.58
CA PRO A 470 -9.73 -1.30 24.15
C PRO A 470 -8.26 -1.26 23.72
N ASN A 471 -7.95 -1.79 22.55
CA ASN A 471 -6.68 -1.52 21.88
C ASN A 471 -6.79 -0.18 21.13
N LEU A 472 -6.11 0.83 21.64
CA LEU A 472 -6.01 2.18 21.04
C LEU A 472 -4.56 2.50 20.66
N ASP A 473 -3.78 1.49 20.29
CA ASP A 473 -2.44 1.70 19.76
C ASP A 473 -2.49 2.62 18.54
N GLU A 474 -1.79 3.74 18.62
CA GLU A 474 -1.84 4.81 17.62
C GLU A 474 -1.34 4.35 16.26
N LYS A 475 -0.35 3.45 16.22
CA LYS A 475 0.19 2.93 14.97
C LYS A 475 -0.80 1.99 14.29
N GLN A 476 -1.47 1.13 15.07
CA GLN A 476 -2.50 0.24 14.54
C GLN A 476 -3.70 1.05 14.03
N LEU A 477 -4.13 2.09 14.76
CA LEU A 477 -5.20 2.98 14.31
C LEU A 477 -4.82 3.71 13.02
N ASP A 478 -3.58 4.18 12.90
CA ASP A 478 -3.09 4.87 11.71
C ASP A 478 -3.06 3.95 10.48
N ILE A 479 -2.65 2.69 10.64
CA ILE A 479 -2.73 1.67 9.59
C ILE A 479 -4.19 1.46 9.15
N GLU A 480 -5.11 1.29 10.09
CA GLU A 480 -6.53 1.07 9.78
C GLU A 480 -7.15 2.30 9.09
N VAL A 481 -6.84 3.51 9.53
CA VAL A 481 -7.29 4.76 8.89
C VAL A 481 -6.71 4.88 7.49
N THR A 482 -5.43 4.59 7.31
CA THR A 482 -4.75 4.62 6.01
C THR A 482 -5.42 3.67 5.02
N GLU A 483 -5.64 2.41 5.40
CA GLU A 483 -6.26 1.41 4.53
C GLU A 483 -7.73 1.74 4.23
N LEU A 484 -8.45 2.30 5.21
CA LEU A 484 -9.82 2.75 5.04
C LEU A 484 -9.92 3.90 4.01
N ILE A 485 -9.05 4.92 4.10
CA ILE A 485 -8.98 6.01 3.13
C ILE A 485 -8.61 5.47 1.75
N ARG A 486 -7.65 4.54 1.68
CA ARG A 486 -7.21 3.92 0.42
C ARG A 486 -8.30 3.11 -0.27
N SER A 487 -9.22 2.54 0.48
CA SER A 487 -10.35 1.79 -0.11
C SER A 487 -11.41 2.70 -0.73
N ASP A 488 -11.29 4.02 -0.56
CA ASP A 488 -12.20 5.04 -1.08
C ASP A 488 -13.67 4.67 -0.79
N LEU A 489 -14.56 4.77 -1.75
CA LEU A 489 -15.98 4.37 -1.59
C LEU A 489 -16.19 2.85 -1.54
N SER A 490 -15.18 2.06 -1.93
CA SER A 490 -15.29 0.60 -1.99
C SER A 490 -15.67 -0.03 -0.65
N TRP A 491 -15.10 0.46 0.48
CA TRP A 491 -15.44 -0.07 1.80
C TRP A 491 -16.93 0.11 2.14
N ARG A 492 -17.49 1.24 1.74
CA ARG A 492 -18.90 1.59 2.01
C ARG A 492 -19.84 0.71 1.21
N GLU A 493 -19.60 0.60 -0.10
CA GLU A 493 -20.37 -0.23 -1.02
C GLU A 493 -20.29 -1.70 -0.63
N THR A 494 -19.07 -2.18 -0.35
CA THR A 494 -18.83 -3.55 0.12
C THR A 494 -19.58 -3.82 1.43
N THR A 495 -19.43 -2.96 2.44
CA THR A 495 -20.08 -3.17 3.73
C THR A 495 -21.60 -3.20 3.56
N SER A 496 -22.16 -2.27 2.79
CA SER A 496 -23.60 -2.23 2.52
C SER A 496 -24.11 -3.52 1.88
N ASP A 497 -23.42 -4.05 0.88
CA ASP A 497 -23.79 -5.30 0.21
C ASP A 497 -23.71 -6.51 1.15
N LEU A 498 -22.62 -6.62 1.92
CA LEU A 498 -22.42 -7.70 2.88
C LEU A 498 -23.45 -7.73 4.01
N LEU A 499 -23.96 -6.57 4.43
CA LEU A 499 -24.99 -6.47 5.46
C LEU A 499 -26.34 -7.03 5.00
N HIS A 500 -26.62 -7.05 3.70
CA HIS A 500 -27.87 -7.63 3.15
C HIS A 500 -27.80 -9.15 3.01
N TYR A 501 -26.63 -9.78 3.19
CA TYR A 501 -26.52 -11.23 3.15
C TYR A 501 -27.18 -11.87 4.37
N PRO A 502 -28.08 -12.87 4.21
CA PRO A 502 -28.80 -13.50 5.31
C PRO A 502 -27.88 -14.46 6.09
N ILE A 503 -26.86 -13.93 6.76
CA ILE A 503 -25.84 -14.73 7.44
C ILE A 503 -26.44 -15.68 8.48
N ARG A 504 -27.51 -15.29 9.18
CA ARG A 504 -28.19 -16.11 10.18
C ARG A 504 -28.75 -17.40 9.58
N ASP A 505 -29.41 -17.30 8.43
CA ASP A 505 -30.02 -18.45 7.76
C ASP A 505 -28.92 -19.35 7.18
N SER A 506 -27.89 -18.74 6.64
CA SER A 506 -26.72 -19.42 6.08
C SER A 506 -25.98 -20.31 7.08
N LEU A 507 -25.99 -19.96 8.38
CA LEU A 507 -25.37 -20.77 9.43
C LEU A 507 -26.03 -22.15 9.57
N SER A 508 -27.33 -22.28 9.30
CA SER A 508 -28.06 -23.54 9.36
C SER A 508 -27.93 -24.42 8.11
N GLU A 509 -27.38 -23.86 7.02
CA GLU A 509 -27.27 -24.56 5.73
C GLU A 509 -25.90 -25.24 5.54
N ILE A 510 -24.94 -24.98 6.42
CA ILE A 510 -23.58 -25.51 6.36
C ILE A 510 -23.39 -26.55 7.46
N GLU A 511 -22.99 -27.77 7.10
CA GLU A 511 -22.79 -28.88 8.04
C GLU A 511 -21.39 -28.87 8.70
N LEU A 512 -20.46 -28.09 8.15
CA LEU A 512 -19.08 -27.99 8.68
C LEU A 512 -19.06 -27.37 10.08
N PRO A 513 -18.05 -27.67 10.90
CA PRO A 513 -17.83 -27.00 12.18
C PRO A 513 -17.66 -25.49 11.99
N ILE A 514 -18.46 -24.70 12.66
CA ILE A 514 -18.38 -23.24 12.67
C ILE A 514 -18.09 -22.78 14.10
N ILE A 515 -17.04 -21.98 14.27
CA ILE A 515 -16.69 -21.37 15.53
C ILE A 515 -16.96 -19.87 15.44
N ILE A 516 -17.90 -19.39 16.23
CA ILE A 516 -18.14 -17.96 16.39
C ILE A 516 -17.28 -17.47 17.55
N CYS A 517 -16.39 -16.52 17.28
CA CYS A 517 -15.51 -15.91 18.26
C CYS A 517 -15.98 -14.47 18.53
N GLY A 518 -16.15 -14.12 19.81
CA GLY A 518 -16.55 -12.76 20.19
C GLY A 518 -16.01 -12.38 21.57
N ARG A 519 -15.85 -11.09 21.80
CA ARG A 519 -15.46 -10.57 23.14
C ARG A 519 -16.63 -10.74 24.11
N SER A 520 -16.34 -11.07 25.37
CA SER A 520 -17.32 -11.01 26.43
C SER A 520 -17.90 -9.59 26.54
N SER A 521 -19.19 -9.51 26.88
CA SER A 521 -19.92 -8.24 26.97
C SER A 521 -20.01 -7.42 25.64
N HIS A 522 -19.62 -8.00 24.50
CA HIS A 522 -19.92 -7.37 23.22
C HIS A 522 -21.45 -7.32 23.00
N PRO A 523 -22.03 -6.23 22.49
CA PRO A 523 -23.48 -6.11 22.32
C PRO A 523 -24.15 -7.25 21.50
N LEU A 524 -23.40 -7.94 20.65
CA LEU A 524 -23.87 -9.11 19.89
C LEU A 524 -23.62 -10.45 20.59
N GLU A 525 -22.95 -10.51 21.75
CA GLU A 525 -22.62 -11.77 22.45
C GLU A 525 -23.85 -12.66 22.67
N LYS A 526 -24.96 -12.07 23.14
CA LYS A 526 -26.22 -12.81 23.35
C LYS A 526 -26.78 -13.43 22.06
N VAL A 527 -26.53 -12.78 20.92
CA VAL A 527 -26.93 -13.33 19.61
C VAL A 527 -26.12 -14.58 19.31
N TYR A 528 -24.82 -14.55 19.55
CA TYR A 528 -23.91 -15.69 19.31
C TYR A 528 -24.24 -16.88 20.21
N MET A 529 -24.43 -16.66 21.50
CA MET A 529 -24.82 -17.71 22.46
C MET A 529 -26.18 -18.34 22.10
N ASN A 530 -27.15 -17.55 21.65
CA ASN A 530 -28.47 -18.09 21.22
C ASN A 530 -28.38 -18.95 19.96
N ILE A 531 -27.40 -18.69 19.08
CA ILE A 531 -27.16 -19.47 17.86
C ILE A 531 -26.52 -20.81 18.23
N GLU A 532 -25.47 -20.80 19.08
CA GLU A 532 -24.83 -22.01 19.58
C GLU A 532 -25.83 -22.98 20.22
N GLN A 533 -26.76 -22.47 21.02
CA GLN A 533 -27.79 -23.31 21.67
C GLN A 533 -28.78 -24.00 20.69
N LYS A 534 -28.83 -23.55 19.44
CA LYS A 534 -29.78 -24.01 18.44
C LYS A 534 -29.20 -24.91 17.36
N LEU A 535 -27.90 -24.82 17.10
CA LEU A 535 -27.22 -25.47 16.00
C LEU A 535 -26.03 -26.28 16.51
N GLU A 536 -26.09 -27.61 16.36
CA GLU A 536 -25.11 -28.56 16.94
C GLU A 536 -23.69 -28.42 16.35
N ASN A 537 -23.58 -27.95 15.11
CA ASN A 537 -22.29 -27.75 14.42
C ASN A 537 -21.63 -26.40 14.72
N ILE A 538 -22.25 -25.57 15.56
CA ILE A 538 -21.74 -24.24 15.93
C ILE A 538 -21.31 -24.24 17.40
N SER A 539 -20.14 -23.66 17.66
CA SER A 539 -19.64 -23.37 19.00
C SER A 539 -19.33 -21.89 19.15
N TYR A 540 -19.59 -21.34 20.34
CA TYR A 540 -19.20 -19.98 20.69
C TYR A 540 -17.92 -20.00 21.55
N PHE A 541 -16.96 -19.17 21.17
CA PHE A 541 -15.70 -19.05 21.86
C PHE A 541 -15.44 -17.60 22.28
N THR A 542 -15.25 -17.38 23.57
CA THR A 542 -15.02 -16.05 24.13
C THR A 542 -13.57 -15.60 23.91
N LEU A 543 -13.39 -14.51 23.19
CA LEU A 543 -12.12 -13.83 23.00
C LEU A 543 -11.81 -12.88 24.17
N ASP A 544 -10.55 -12.50 24.27
CA ASP A 544 -10.08 -11.47 25.17
C ASP A 544 -10.62 -10.09 24.74
N HIS A 545 -10.77 -9.17 25.70
CA HIS A 545 -11.13 -7.78 25.36
C HIS A 545 -10.06 -7.11 24.50
N ASN A 546 -8.78 -7.42 24.75
CA ASN A 546 -7.68 -6.91 23.95
C ASN A 546 -7.40 -7.84 22.75
N PRO A 547 -7.58 -7.36 21.50
CA PRO A 547 -7.32 -8.14 20.30
C PRO A 547 -5.90 -8.70 20.16
N VAL A 548 -4.90 -8.09 20.78
CA VAL A 548 -3.52 -8.59 20.78
C VAL A 548 -3.42 -10.02 21.35
N ASN A 549 -4.33 -10.40 22.24
CA ASN A 549 -4.35 -11.73 22.87
C ASN A 549 -5.14 -12.78 22.06
N TRP A 550 -5.74 -12.43 20.92
CA TRP A 550 -6.59 -13.33 20.15
C TRP A 550 -5.81 -14.46 19.48
N ALA A 551 -4.62 -14.17 18.98
CA ALA A 551 -3.81 -15.12 18.22
C ALA A 551 -3.58 -16.45 18.95
N SER A 552 -3.18 -16.39 20.22
CA SER A 552 -2.92 -17.61 21.04
C SER A 552 -4.17 -18.46 21.28
N LYS A 553 -5.34 -17.82 21.30
CA LYS A 553 -6.63 -18.52 21.44
C LYS A 553 -7.08 -19.11 20.11
N ILE A 554 -6.96 -18.34 19.03
CA ILE A 554 -7.34 -18.78 17.69
C ILE A 554 -6.45 -19.93 17.21
N SER A 555 -5.14 -19.90 17.49
CA SER A 555 -4.23 -21.01 17.15
C SER A 555 -4.69 -22.37 17.70
N LYS A 556 -5.38 -22.38 18.85
CA LYS A 556 -5.92 -23.61 19.45
C LYS A 556 -7.22 -24.10 18.79
N LEU A 557 -7.84 -23.27 17.97
CA LEU A 557 -9.08 -23.57 17.28
C LEU A 557 -8.84 -24.09 15.86
N ILE A 558 -7.66 -23.88 15.32
CA ILE A 558 -7.23 -24.35 13.98
C ILE A 558 -6.78 -25.80 14.09
#